data_f9e992946f4bf78aff4c23052997b7e8
#
_entry.id   f9e992946f4bf78aff4c23052997b7e8
#
_cell.length_a   1.000
_cell.length_b   1.000
_cell.length_c   1.000
_cell.angle_alpha   90.00
_cell.angle_beta   90.00
_cell.angle_gamma   90.00
#
_symmetry.space_group_name_H-M   'P 1'
#
loop_
_entity.id
_entity.type
_entity.pdbx_description
1 polymer ?
#
loop_
_entity_poly.entity_id
_entity_poly.type
_entity_poly.pdbx_seq_one_letter_code
_entity_poly.pdbx_strand_id
1 'polypeptide(L)'
;MPSLKRIAVLLLPPIVTDLLRAIRNRHDGDGGIVQDIKDAVQGSAPEWEAVPEADWMASNGWLHSSIVATQVEKWPDFRASVSAPRALGVAHEAKPGAPANISPHNIIMTFGYVLGRVISARPGTPVRVLDWGGGVGHYAVLAKELFPETAVSYTIMDLSPLIEAGRTCVPDAVFTADIDGALKASYDLVYASSSLQYVRDVYGLLGRIADTGSRWIMVCRMPFVDVSDDFVVVQRPQRYGYDTEYTGWFLNRDKFVKFMQSRGYRLDREFLNDERPQVANAPEQCSYRGFLFKRADD
;
A
#
# COMPACT_ATOMS: atom_id res chain seq x y z
N MET A 1 -28.90 20.64 36.25
CA MET A 1 -29.66 20.36 35.02
C MET A 1 -28.68 19.95 33.93
N PRO A 2 -28.82 18.76 33.31
CA PRO A 2 -27.96 18.39 32.19
C PRO A 2 -28.19 19.33 31.02
N SER A 3 -27.14 19.80 30.36
CA SER A 3 -27.23 20.73 29.25
C SER A 3 -28.04 20.13 28.07
N LEU A 4 -28.84 20.94 27.38
CA LEU A 4 -29.60 20.54 26.20
C LEU A 4 -28.78 19.79 25.14
N LYS A 5 -27.46 20.02 25.08
CA LYS A 5 -26.54 19.28 24.21
C LYS A 5 -26.38 17.79 24.60
N ARG A 6 -26.50 17.44 25.90
CA ARG A 6 -26.45 16.04 26.36
C ARG A 6 -27.74 15.28 26.07
N ILE A 7 -28.87 15.95 26.06
CA ILE A 7 -30.19 15.35 25.79
C ILE A 7 -30.35 15.05 24.30
N ALA A 8 -29.84 15.93 23.43
CA ALA A 8 -29.94 15.73 21.97
C ALA A 8 -29.14 14.49 21.48
N VAL A 9 -28.02 14.17 22.14
CA VAL A 9 -27.20 12.98 21.79
C VAL A 9 -27.87 11.67 22.20
N LEU A 10 -28.73 11.68 23.22
CA LEU A 10 -29.43 10.48 23.71
C LEU A 10 -30.64 10.08 22.86
N LEU A 11 -31.12 10.95 21.98
CA LEU A 11 -32.26 10.73 21.08
C LEU A 11 -31.86 10.34 19.65
N LEU A 12 -30.57 10.30 19.36
CA LEU A 12 -30.09 9.88 18.04
C LEU A 12 -29.96 8.35 17.98
N PRO A 13 -30.26 7.73 16.83
CA PRO A 13 -30.01 6.30 16.64
C PRO A 13 -28.55 5.93 17.01
N PRO A 14 -28.28 4.74 17.56
CA PRO A 14 -26.92 4.32 17.97
C PRO A 14 -25.85 4.54 16.89
N ILE A 15 -26.20 4.31 15.64
CA ILE A 15 -25.31 4.50 14.49
C ILE A 15 -24.86 5.97 14.32
N VAL A 16 -25.73 6.95 14.64
CA VAL A 16 -25.39 8.37 14.56
C VAL A 16 -24.54 8.81 15.76
N THR A 17 -24.76 8.23 16.92
CA THR A 17 -23.95 8.50 18.13
C THR A 17 -22.55 7.90 18.01
N ASP A 18 -22.40 6.74 17.43
CA ASP A 18 -21.09 6.12 17.18
C ASP A 18 -20.33 6.85 16.07
N LEU A 19 -21.05 7.33 15.05
CA LEU A 19 -20.51 8.19 14.00
C LEU A 19 -19.98 9.53 14.57
N LEU A 20 -20.77 10.19 15.43
CA LEU A 20 -20.34 11.44 16.08
C LEU A 20 -19.18 11.22 17.08
N ARG A 21 -19.07 10.05 17.71
CA ARG A 21 -17.93 9.68 18.53
C ARG A 21 -16.67 9.43 17.67
N ALA A 22 -16.81 8.73 16.52
CA ALA A 22 -15.73 8.52 15.58
C ALA A 22 -15.20 9.85 15.02
N ILE A 23 -16.07 10.79 14.68
CA ILE A 23 -15.70 12.14 14.22
C ILE A 23 -14.98 12.94 15.32
N ARG A 24 -15.43 12.84 16.57
CA ARG A 24 -14.83 13.58 17.70
C ARG A 24 -13.46 13.04 18.11
N ASN A 25 -13.20 11.74 17.96
CA ASN A 25 -11.93 11.10 18.31
C ASN A 25 -10.89 11.18 17.18
N ARG A 26 -11.25 11.72 16.01
CA ARG A 26 -10.38 11.95 14.87
C ARG A 26 -10.33 13.44 14.55
N HIS A 27 -9.70 14.19 15.41
CA HIS A 27 -9.19 15.50 15.02
C HIS A 27 -7.83 15.22 14.36
N ASP A 28 -7.88 14.96 13.04
CA ASP A 28 -6.86 15.34 12.07
C ASP A 28 -7.07 14.53 10.77
N GLY A 29 -7.59 15.22 9.76
CA GLY A 29 -7.07 15.07 8.41
C GLY A 29 -7.53 13.89 7.56
N ASP A 30 -8.77 13.38 7.65
CA ASP A 30 -9.21 12.47 6.61
C ASP A 30 -10.58 12.85 6.03
N GLY A 31 -10.56 13.37 4.80
CA GLY A 31 -11.77 13.60 4.00
C GLY A 31 -12.54 12.31 3.67
N GLY A 32 -11.98 11.15 3.97
CA GLY A 32 -12.55 9.84 3.74
C GLY A 32 -13.89 9.62 4.46
N ILE A 33 -13.97 9.97 5.76
CA ILE A 33 -15.21 9.76 6.54
C ILE A 33 -16.38 10.60 5.99
N VAL A 34 -16.11 11.82 5.57
CA VAL A 34 -17.16 12.69 4.99
C VAL A 34 -17.64 12.14 3.65
N GLN A 35 -16.74 11.53 2.89
CA GLN A 35 -17.08 10.88 1.63
C GLN A 35 -17.86 9.59 1.89
N ASP A 36 -17.41 8.74 2.82
CA ASP A 36 -18.08 7.49 3.21
C ASP A 36 -19.54 7.78 3.71
N ILE A 37 -19.74 8.90 4.44
CA ILE A 37 -21.08 9.34 4.86
C ILE A 37 -21.91 9.79 3.65
N LYS A 38 -21.32 10.53 2.73
CA LYS A 38 -22.03 10.97 1.52
C LYS A 38 -22.42 9.77 0.65
N ASP A 39 -21.53 8.81 0.51
CA ASP A 39 -21.75 7.62 -0.29
C ASP A 39 -22.83 6.71 0.35
N ALA A 40 -22.82 6.55 1.67
CA ALA A 40 -23.87 5.84 2.41
C ALA A 40 -25.25 6.54 2.31
N VAL A 41 -25.27 7.87 2.28
CA VAL A 41 -26.52 8.66 2.13
C VAL A 41 -27.03 8.63 0.69
N GLN A 42 -26.15 8.47 -0.31
CA GLN A 42 -26.51 8.44 -1.73
C GLN A 42 -26.83 7.02 -2.24
N GLY A 43 -26.69 5.98 -1.39
CA GLY A 43 -26.94 4.59 -1.78
C GLY A 43 -25.89 3.99 -2.73
N SER A 44 -24.70 4.61 -2.80
CA SER A 44 -23.57 4.05 -3.52
C SER A 44 -23.00 2.82 -2.77
N ALA A 45 -22.45 1.86 -3.53
CA ALA A 45 -21.77 0.72 -2.93
C ALA A 45 -20.56 1.17 -2.10
N PRO A 46 -20.25 0.52 -0.96
CA PRO A 46 -19.11 0.88 -0.13
C PRO A 46 -17.81 0.72 -0.90
N GLU A 47 -16.80 1.54 -0.58
CA GLU A 47 -15.48 1.41 -1.22
C GLU A 47 -14.87 0.02 -0.98
N TRP A 48 -15.02 -0.50 0.25
CA TRP A 48 -14.51 -1.80 0.64
C TRP A 48 -15.64 -2.69 1.15
N GLU A 49 -15.71 -3.91 0.64
CA GLU A 49 -16.73 -4.88 1.00
C GLU A 49 -16.15 -6.30 1.01
N ALA A 50 -16.34 -7.03 2.12
CA ALA A 50 -15.97 -8.44 2.18
C ALA A 50 -16.94 -9.27 1.33
N VAL A 51 -16.39 -10.16 0.53
CA VAL A 51 -17.13 -11.03 -0.40
C VAL A 51 -16.63 -12.48 -0.27
N PRO A 52 -17.44 -13.49 -0.69
CA PRO A 52 -16.95 -14.85 -0.76
C PRO A 52 -15.72 -14.99 -1.69
N GLU A 53 -14.79 -15.88 -1.36
CA GLU A 53 -13.61 -16.13 -2.21
C GLU A 53 -13.99 -16.58 -3.63
N ALA A 54 -15.14 -17.27 -3.77
CA ALA A 54 -15.67 -17.68 -5.08
C ALA A 54 -15.96 -16.49 -6.01
N ASP A 55 -16.17 -15.29 -5.44
CA ASP A 55 -16.44 -14.05 -6.18
C ASP A 55 -15.16 -13.32 -6.59
N TRP A 56 -14.00 -13.96 -6.46
CA TRP A 56 -12.75 -13.39 -6.96
C TRP A 56 -12.85 -13.03 -8.43
N MET A 57 -12.67 -11.76 -8.75
CA MET A 57 -12.80 -11.26 -10.11
C MET A 57 -11.75 -11.87 -11.04
N ALA A 58 -12.19 -12.46 -12.14
CA ALA A 58 -11.29 -13.01 -13.17
C ALA A 58 -10.59 -11.91 -13.97
N SER A 59 -11.23 -10.73 -14.12
CA SER A 59 -10.65 -9.57 -14.78
C SER A 59 -9.70 -8.85 -13.84
N ASN A 60 -8.51 -8.50 -14.34
CA ASN A 60 -7.59 -7.64 -13.58
C ASN A 60 -8.03 -6.18 -13.71
N GLY A 61 -8.74 -5.66 -12.70
CA GLY A 61 -9.19 -4.26 -12.66
C GLY A 61 -8.03 -3.25 -12.75
N TRP A 62 -6.82 -3.67 -12.41
CA TRP A 62 -5.60 -2.87 -12.54
C TRP A 62 -5.17 -2.61 -13.99
N LEU A 63 -5.75 -3.30 -14.98
CA LEU A 63 -5.54 -3.01 -16.41
C LEU A 63 -6.42 -1.88 -16.93
N HIS A 64 -7.32 -1.33 -16.11
CA HIS A 64 -8.19 -0.24 -16.55
C HIS A 64 -7.39 1.04 -16.84
N SER A 65 -7.66 1.68 -17.95
CA SER A 65 -6.90 2.84 -18.45
C SER A 65 -6.90 4.04 -17.51
N SER A 66 -7.94 4.20 -16.68
CA SER A 66 -8.04 5.28 -15.69
C SER A 66 -6.90 5.23 -14.66
N ILE A 67 -6.37 4.05 -14.34
CA ILE A 67 -5.27 3.89 -13.37
C ILE A 67 -4.01 4.56 -13.90
N VAL A 68 -3.59 4.20 -15.11
CA VAL A 68 -2.40 4.80 -15.74
C VAL A 68 -2.60 6.28 -15.94
N ALA A 69 -3.76 6.68 -16.49
CA ALA A 69 -4.08 8.08 -16.74
C ALA A 69 -3.96 8.93 -15.45
N THR A 70 -4.55 8.45 -14.35
CA THR A 70 -4.50 9.14 -13.05
C THR A 70 -3.07 9.23 -12.50
N GLN A 71 -2.27 8.17 -12.59
CA GLN A 71 -0.89 8.19 -12.10
C GLN A 71 -0.01 9.13 -12.91
N VAL A 72 -0.16 9.15 -14.23
CA VAL A 72 0.58 10.06 -15.12
C VAL A 72 0.16 11.52 -14.92
N GLU A 73 -1.14 11.79 -14.78
CA GLU A 73 -1.65 13.14 -14.49
C GLU A 73 -1.06 13.72 -13.20
N LYS A 74 -0.95 12.91 -12.15
CA LYS A 74 -0.45 13.33 -10.84
C LYS A 74 1.08 13.32 -10.72
N TRP A 75 1.77 12.76 -11.68
CA TRP A 75 3.22 12.59 -11.64
C TRP A 75 4.03 13.89 -11.46
N PRO A 76 3.74 15.02 -12.17
CA PRO A 76 4.48 16.28 -11.97
C PRO A 76 4.38 16.80 -10.53
N ASP A 77 3.19 16.73 -9.90
CA ASP A 77 2.97 17.19 -8.54
C ASP A 77 3.70 16.31 -7.53
N PHE A 78 3.69 14.99 -7.73
CA PHE A 78 4.47 14.06 -6.92
C PHE A 78 5.96 14.40 -6.99
N ARG A 79 6.52 14.55 -8.21
CA ARG A 79 7.93 14.93 -8.42
C ARG A 79 8.27 16.23 -7.69
N ALA A 80 7.48 17.27 -7.88
CA ALA A 80 7.68 18.55 -7.21
C ALA A 80 7.60 18.46 -5.69
N SER A 81 6.74 17.57 -5.16
CA SER A 81 6.59 17.39 -3.71
C SER A 81 7.80 16.72 -3.07
N VAL A 82 8.40 15.72 -3.72
CA VAL A 82 9.53 14.97 -3.14
C VAL A 82 10.86 15.69 -3.29
N SER A 83 11.04 16.52 -4.33
CA SER A 83 12.28 17.30 -4.53
C SER A 83 12.32 18.61 -3.72
N ALA A 84 11.20 19.02 -3.11
CA ALA A 84 11.16 20.25 -2.32
C ALA A 84 11.63 20.01 -0.87
N PRO A 85 12.31 20.96 -0.20
CA PRO A 85 12.73 20.86 1.19
C PRO A 85 11.56 21.08 2.15
N ARG A 86 10.55 20.22 2.08
CA ARG A 86 9.33 20.24 2.91
C ARG A 86 8.97 18.84 3.38
N ALA A 87 7.94 18.72 4.22
CA ALA A 87 7.48 17.43 4.71
C ALA A 87 7.08 16.50 3.54
N LEU A 88 7.65 15.29 3.52
CA LEU A 88 7.33 14.24 2.57
C LEU A 88 6.04 13.54 3.02
N GLY A 89 4.90 14.09 2.69
CA GLY A 89 3.63 13.59 3.21
C GLY A 89 2.47 13.72 2.22
N VAL A 90 2.78 13.77 0.92
CA VAL A 90 1.77 13.80 -0.13
C VAL A 90 1.74 12.42 -0.78
N ALA A 91 0.58 11.75 -0.73
CA ALA A 91 0.37 10.49 -1.41
C ALA A 91 0.44 10.70 -2.93
N HIS A 92 0.96 9.70 -3.65
CA HIS A 92 1.06 9.78 -5.12
C HIS A 92 -0.31 9.80 -5.81
N GLU A 93 -1.37 9.33 -5.13
CA GLU A 93 -2.76 9.44 -5.60
C GLU A 93 -3.44 10.75 -5.17
N ALA A 94 -2.75 11.62 -4.43
CA ALA A 94 -3.36 12.86 -3.95
C ALA A 94 -3.67 13.83 -5.10
N LYS A 95 -4.73 14.61 -4.91
CA LYS A 95 -5.06 15.69 -5.86
C LYS A 95 -3.97 16.76 -5.85
N PRO A 96 -3.75 17.47 -6.97
CA PRO A 96 -2.83 18.60 -7.05
C PRO A 96 -3.05 19.58 -5.88
N GLY A 97 -1.96 20.03 -5.26
CA GLY A 97 -2.01 20.97 -4.13
C GLY A 97 -2.50 20.39 -2.80
N ALA A 98 -2.69 19.07 -2.69
CA ALA A 98 -3.06 18.44 -1.44
C ALA A 98 -2.01 18.72 -0.35
N PRO A 99 -2.44 19.01 0.91
CA PRO A 99 -1.53 19.19 2.01
C PRO A 99 -0.82 17.87 2.37
N ALA A 100 0.41 17.98 2.87
CA ALA A 100 1.09 16.84 3.45
C ALA A 100 0.32 16.33 4.68
N ASN A 101 0.23 15.01 4.84
CA ASN A 101 -0.35 14.40 6.03
C ASN A 101 0.51 13.25 6.58
N ILE A 102 0.17 12.79 7.78
CA ILE A 102 1.02 11.86 8.53
C ILE A 102 1.04 10.46 7.92
N SER A 103 -0.05 10.00 7.29
CA SER A 103 -0.13 8.66 6.71
C SER A 103 0.87 8.47 5.55
N PRO A 104 0.85 9.25 4.45
CA PRO A 104 1.87 9.14 3.43
C PRO A 104 3.27 9.50 3.93
N HIS A 105 3.40 10.42 4.91
CA HIS A 105 4.70 10.69 5.52
C HIS A 105 5.29 9.44 6.20
N ASN A 106 4.50 8.75 7.01
CA ASN A 106 4.89 7.51 7.66
C ASN A 106 5.32 6.43 6.64
N ILE A 107 4.58 6.29 5.53
CA ILE A 107 4.90 5.34 4.46
C ILE A 107 6.28 5.65 3.86
N ILE A 108 6.53 6.93 3.53
CA ILE A 108 7.82 7.36 2.96
C ILE A 108 8.96 7.18 3.96
N MET A 109 8.75 7.51 5.24
CA MET A 109 9.75 7.30 6.29
C MET A 109 10.02 5.83 6.55
N THR A 110 9.00 4.96 6.48
CA THR A 110 9.16 3.50 6.55
C THR A 110 10.03 3.00 5.39
N PHE A 111 9.77 3.46 4.17
CA PHE A 111 10.61 3.14 3.01
C PHE A 111 12.06 3.61 3.22
N GLY A 112 12.26 4.86 3.67
CA GLY A 112 13.58 5.42 3.97
C GLY A 112 14.32 4.61 5.04
N TYR A 113 13.64 4.20 6.12
CA TYR A 113 14.21 3.32 7.14
C TYR A 113 14.66 1.98 6.55
N VAL A 114 13.79 1.33 5.77
CA VAL A 114 14.09 0.02 5.17
C VAL A 114 15.28 0.11 4.22
N LEU A 115 15.25 1.08 3.29
CA LEU A 115 16.35 1.27 2.34
C LEU A 115 17.66 1.62 3.06
N GLY A 116 17.62 2.48 4.08
CA GLY A 116 18.77 2.82 4.91
C GLY A 116 19.36 1.60 5.63
N ARG A 117 18.51 0.68 6.12
CA ARG A 117 18.95 -0.61 6.70
C ARG A 117 19.69 -1.48 5.68
N VAL A 118 19.19 -1.55 4.44
CA VAL A 118 19.80 -2.32 3.35
C VAL A 118 21.15 -1.71 2.96
N ILE A 119 21.21 -0.40 2.77
CA ILE A 119 22.45 0.35 2.44
C ILE A 119 23.52 0.12 3.53
N SER A 120 23.13 0.29 4.80
CA SER A 120 24.04 0.14 5.94
C SER A 120 24.59 -1.27 6.11
N ALA A 121 23.89 -2.28 5.61
CA ALA A 121 24.35 -3.67 5.64
C ALA A 121 25.46 -3.98 4.61
N ARG A 122 25.67 -3.10 3.61
CA ARG A 122 26.66 -3.22 2.55
C ARG A 122 27.25 -1.85 2.17
N PRO A 123 28.00 -1.20 3.06
CA PRO A 123 28.54 0.13 2.81
C PRO A 123 29.41 0.16 1.54
N GLY A 124 29.21 1.21 0.73
CA GLY A 124 29.98 1.44 -0.48
C GLY A 124 29.68 0.48 -1.65
N THR A 125 28.65 -0.36 -1.51
CA THR A 125 28.25 -1.30 -2.58
C THR A 125 26.91 -0.84 -3.16
N PRO A 126 26.73 -0.84 -4.49
CA PRO A 126 25.43 -0.57 -5.11
C PRO A 126 24.35 -1.52 -4.59
N VAL A 127 23.19 -0.99 -4.31
CA VAL A 127 22.01 -1.74 -3.82
C VAL A 127 21.10 -2.07 -4.99
N ARG A 128 20.69 -3.33 -5.10
CA ARG A 128 19.74 -3.80 -6.11
C ARG A 128 18.37 -4.02 -5.48
N VAL A 129 17.36 -3.32 -5.99
CA VAL A 129 15.98 -3.40 -5.51
C VAL A 129 15.08 -3.95 -6.59
N LEU A 130 14.26 -4.93 -6.24
CA LEU A 130 13.06 -5.28 -7.00
C LEU A 130 11.86 -4.61 -6.33
N ASP A 131 11.16 -3.76 -7.07
CA ASP A 131 9.91 -3.12 -6.66
C ASP A 131 8.75 -3.88 -7.32
N TRP A 132 8.10 -4.74 -6.55
CA TRP A 132 6.99 -5.56 -7.01
C TRP A 132 5.68 -4.78 -6.97
N GLY A 133 5.05 -4.58 -8.13
CA GLY A 133 3.87 -3.73 -8.25
C GLY A 133 4.21 -2.26 -8.04
N GLY A 134 5.37 -1.82 -8.54
CA GLY A 134 5.92 -0.47 -8.29
C GLY A 134 5.29 0.63 -9.15
N GLY A 135 4.25 0.32 -9.93
CA GLY A 135 3.53 1.28 -10.75
C GLY A 135 4.43 2.00 -11.75
N VAL A 136 4.31 3.31 -11.82
CA VAL A 136 5.14 4.15 -12.70
C VAL A 136 6.51 4.55 -12.07
N GLY A 137 6.89 3.97 -10.91
CA GLY A 137 8.22 4.10 -10.34
C GLY A 137 8.37 5.12 -9.20
N HIS A 138 7.34 5.35 -8.40
CA HIS A 138 7.36 6.30 -7.29
C HIS A 138 8.50 6.05 -6.28
N TYR A 139 8.73 4.79 -5.90
CA TYR A 139 9.78 4.44 -4.94
C TYR A 139 11.20 4.56 -5.50
N ALA A 140 11.39 4.40 -6.82
CA ALA A 140 12.69 4.66 -7.44
C ALA A 140 13.09 6.14 -7.33
N VAL A 141 12.12 7.05 -7.49
CA VAL A 141 12.32 8.49 -7.27
C VAL A 141 12.63 8.78 -5.81
N LEU A 142 11.84 8.23 -4.88
CA LEU A 142 12.06 8.40 -3.44
C LEU A 142 13.44 7.87 -3.01
N ALA A 143 13.91 6.74 -3.56
CA ALA A 143 15.24 6.22 -3.28
C ALA A 143 16.34 7.22 -3.63
N LYS A 144 16.24 7.84 -4.82
CA LYS A 144 17.19 8.84 -5.31
C LYS A 144 17.17 10.12 -4.48
N GLU A 145 15.99 10.59 -4.08
CA GLU A 145 15.86 11.83 -3.29
C GLU A 145 16.29 11.63 -1.81
N LEU A 146 16.01 10.46 -1.23
CA LEU A 146 16.39 10.18 0.16
C LEU A 146 17.86 9.77 0.33
N PHE A 147 18.46 9.16 -0.69
CA PHE A 147 19.83 8.64 -0.65
C PHE A 147 20.61 9.02 -1.92
N PRO A 148 20.79 10.32 -2.19
CA PRO A 148 21.39 10.79 -3.45
C PRO A 148 22.83 10.31 -3.67
N GLU A 149 23.57 10.04 -2.59
CA GLU A 149 24.96 9.58 -2.62
C GLU A 149 25.11 8.06 -2.81
N THR A 150 23.98 7.31 -2.84
CA THR A 150 24.01 5.86 -2.92
C THR A 150 23.58 5.39 -4.32
N ALA A 151 24.40 4.55 -4.94
CA ALA A 151 24.00 3.89 -6.18
C ALA A 151 22.93 2.83 -5.88
N VAL A 152 21.69 3.10 -6.26
CA VAL A 152 20.58 2.16 -6.16
C VAL A 152 20.12 1.78 -7.57
N SER A 153 20.21 0.49 -7.90
CA SER A 153 19.66 -0.07 -9.14
C SER A 153 18.24 -0.54 -8.88
N TYR A 154 17.28 0.07 -9.55
CA TYR A 154 15.86 -0.19 -9.37
C TYR A 154 15.31 -0.98 -10.54
N THR A 155 14.74 -2.15 -10.26
CA THR A 155 13.92 -2.94 -11.20
C THR A 155 12.48 -2.88 -10.75
N ILE A 156 11.59 -2.37 -11.59
CA ILE A 156 10.17 -2.24 -11.33
C ILE A 156 9.44 -3.30 -12.16
N MET A 157 8.74 -4.19 -11.46
CA MET A 157 7.87 -5.20 -12.07
C MET A 157 6.43 -4.80 -11.88
N ASP A 158 5.68 -4.66 -12.97
CA ASP A 158 4.26 -4.33 -12.95
C ASP A 158 3.57 -4.77 -14.24
N LEU A 159 2.31 -4.40 -14.42
CA LEU A 159 1.52 -4.62 -15.63
C LEU A 159 2.00 -3.72 -16.78
N SER A 160 1.93 -4.24 -18.01
CA SER A 160 2.46 -3.57 -19.20
C SER A 160 2.05 -2.09 -19.35
N PRO A 161 0.77 -1.68 -19.13
CA PRO A 161 0.40 -0.27 -19.27
C PRO A 161 1.12 0.67 -18.28
N LEU A 162 1.33 0.21 -17.03
CA LEU A 162 2.07 0.98 -16.02
C LEU A 162 3.56 1.05 -16.33
N ILE A 163 4.15 -0.03 -16.85
CA ILE A 163 5.55 -0.10 -17.29
C ILE A 163 5.82 0.86 -18.43
N GLU A 164 4.96 0.90 -19.45
CA GLU A 164 5.10 1.80 -20.60
C GLU A 164 5.09 3.26 -20.15
N ALA A 165 4.17 3.64 -19.28
CA ALA A 165 4.14 4.98 -18.70
C ALA A 165 5.36 5.24 -17.80
N GLY A 166 5.75 4.26 -16.98
CA GLY A 166 6.86 4.33 -16.05
C GLY A 166 8.20 4.61 -16.73
N ARG A 167 8.46 4.02 -17.89
CA ARG A 167 9.68 4.28 -18.68
C ARG A 167 9.84 5.75 -19.07
N THR A 168 8.72 6.47 -19.24
CA THR A 168 8.73 7.91 -19.47
C THR A 168 8.92 8.69 -18.16
N CYS A 169 8.32 8.22 -17.07
CA CYS A 169 8.37 8.88 -15.78
C CYS A 169 9.75 8.76 -15.10
N VAL A 170 10.40 7.59 -15.22
CA VAL A 170 11.70 7.26 -14.58
C VAL A 170 12.61 6.52 -15.56
N PRO A 171 13.20 7.22 -16.53
CA PRO A 171 13.99 6.59 -17.60
C PRO A 171 15.25 5.86 -17.11
N ASP A 172 15.74 6.19 -15.92
CA ASP A 172 16.94 5.56 -15.32
C ASP A 172 16.63 4.22 -14.61
N ALA A 173 15.34 3.84 -14.45
CA ALA A 173 14.94 2.57 -13.84
C ALA A 173 14.70 1.49 -14.91
N VAL A 174 14.87 0.23 -14.50
CA VAL A 174 14.55 -0.92 -15.33
C VAL A 174 13.09 -1.31 -15.11
N PHE A 175 12.31 -1.38 -16.17
CA PHE A 175 10.89 -1.79 -16.13
C PHE A 175 10.70 -3.12 -16.84
N THR A 176 9.98 -4.06 -16.21
CA THR A 176 9.71 -5.38 -16.77
C THR A 176 8.31 -5.88 -16.43
N ALA A 177 7.64 -6.55 -17.39
CA ALA A 177 6.43 -7.33 -17.17
C ALA A 177 6.75 -8.84 -17.06
N ASP A 178 8.02 -9.23 -17.27
CA ASP A 178 8.47 -10.61 -17.18
C ASP A 178 8.66 -11.00 -15.69
N ILE A 179 7.61 -11.59 -15.13
CA ILE A 179 7.59 -12.07 -13.73
C ILE A 179 8.69 -13.13 -13.51
N ASP A 180 8.86 -14.06 -14.44
CA ASP A 180 9.80 -15.15 -14.28
C ASP A 180 11.25 -14.67 -14.37
N GLY A 181 11.53 -13.75 -15.28
CA GLY A 181 12.83 -13.09 -15.37
C GLY A 181 13.15 -12.25 -14.13
N ALA A 182 12.19 -11.47 -13.65
CA ALA A 182 12.36 -10.68 -12.44
C ALA A 182 12.65 -11.55 -11.21
N LEU A 183 11.93 -12.67 -11.03
CA LEU A 183 12.09 -13.54 -9.87
C LEU A 183 13.29 -14.51 -9.97
N LYS A 184 13.96 -14.62 -11.12
CA LYS A 184 15.23 -15.34 -11.27
C LYS A 184 16.46 -14.49 -10.95
N ALA A 185 16.32 -13.18 -10.97
CA ALA A 185 17.42 -12.27 -10.65
C ALA A 185 17.64 -12.19 -9.13
N SER A 186 18.83 -11.76 -8.73
CA SER A 186 19.20 -11.60 -7.33
C SER A 186 19.12 -10.13 -6.93
N TYR A 187 18.51 -9.85 -5.77
CA TYR A 187 18.33 -8.51 -5.22
C TYR A 187 18.80 -8.44 -3.77
N ASP A 188 19.17 -7.24 -3.33
CA ASP A 188 19.45 -6.98 -1.93
C ASP A 188 18.14 -6.74 -1.15
N LEU A 189 17.14 -6.17 -1.83
CA LEU A 189 15.79 -5.93 -1.30
C LEU A 189 14.73 -6.26 -2.36
N VAL A 190 13.74 -7.05 -1.98
CA VAL A 190 12.44 -7.09 -2.66
C VAL A 190 11.47 -6.23 -1.85
N TYR A 191 10.90 -5.22 -2.49
CA TYR A 191 9.96 -4.29 -1.91
C TYR A 191 8.61 -4.42 -2.60
N ALA A 192 7.55 -4.62 -1.85
CA ALA A 192 6.17 -4.68 -2.35
C ALA A 192 5.29 -3.80 -1.47
N SER A 193 4.67 -2.78 -2.07
CA SER A 193 3.82 -1.84 -1.36
C SER A 193 2.44 -1.79 -1.98
N SER A 194 1.40 -2.18 -1.21
CA SER A 194 0.00 -2.15 -1.66
C SER A 194 -0.24 -2.87 -3.00
N SER A 195 0.40 -4.03 -3.19
CA SER A 195 0.36 -4.75 -4.47
C SER A 195 0.06 -6.25 -4.33
N LEU A 196 0.64 -6.92 -3.33
CA LEU A 196 0.51 -8.37 -3.18
C LEU A 196 -0.92 -8.83 -2.88
N GLN A 197 -1.69 -8.02 -2.19
CA GLN A 197 -3.08 -8.35 -1.85
C GLN A 197 -3.97 -8.54 -3.08
N TYR A 198 -3.59 -8.00 -4.22
CA TYR A 198 -4.38 -8.12 -5.46
C TYR A 198 -4.02 -9.35 -6.31
N VAL A 199 -3.14 -10.21 -5.80
CA VAL A 199 -2.75 -11.46 -6.46
C VAL A 199 -3.56 -12.60 -5.88
N ARG A 200 -4.28 -13.36 -6.72
CA ARG A 200 -5.15 -14.45 -6.26
C ARG A 200 -4.39 -15.51 -5.48
N ASP A 201 -3.27 -16.00 -6.01
CA ASP A 201 -2.36 -16.92 -5.30
C ASP A 201 -1.24 -16.13 -4.60
N VAL A 202 -1.62 -15.38 -3.56
CA VAL A 202 -0.67 -14.53 -2.82
C VAL A 202 0.43 -15.33 -2.14
N TYR A 203 0.14 -16.50 -1.58
CA TYR A 203 1.14 -17.33 -0.91
C TYR A 203 2.06 -18.03 -1.89
N GLY A 204 1.57 -18.48 -3.04
CA GLY A 204 2.41 -18.99 -4.13
C GLY A 204 3.39 -17.93 -4.63
N LEU A 205 2.92 -16.70 -4.82
CA LEU A 205 3.80 -15.58 -5.19
C LEU A 205 4.81 -15.24 -4.09
N LEU A 206 4.40 -15.16 -2.83
CA LEU A 206 5.31 -14.94 -1.69
C LEU A 206 6.38 -16.03 -1.59
N GLY A 207 6.02 -17.29 -1.88
CA GLY A 207 6.98 -18.40 -1.98
C GLY A 207 8.02 -18.15 -3.07
N ARG A 208 7.60 -17.75 -4.26
CA ARG A 208 8.50 -17.40 -5.37
C ARG A 208 9.40 -16.20 -5.06
N ILE A 209 8.86 -15.18 -4.38
CA ILE A 209 9.65 -14.03 -3.90
C ILE A 209 10.69 -14.49 -2.88
N ALA A 210 10.34 -15.36 -1.95
CA ALA A 210 11.28 -15.92 -0.98
C ALA A 210 12.38 -16.75 -1.67
N ASP A 211 12.04 -17.50 -2.72
CA ASP A 211 12.96 -18.33 -3.49
C ASP A 211 14.00 -17.51 -4.30
N THR A 212 13.82 -16.21 -4.50
CA THR A 212 14.86 -15.32 -5.04
C THR A 212 16.12 -15.31 -4.16
N GLY A 213 16.00 -15.70 -2.89
CA GLY A 213 17.07 -15.66 -1.91
C GLY A 213 17.53 -14.24 -1.54
N SER A 214 16.71 -13.23 -1.85
CA SER A 214 17.01 -11.84 -1.51
C SER A 214 17.21 -11.68 -0.01
N ARG A 215 18.24 -10.92 0.40
CA ARG A 215 18.58 -10.76 1.81
C ARG A 215 17.44 -10.13 2.62
N TRP A 216 16.73 -9.19 2.01
CA TRP A 216 15.63 -8.48 2.63
C TRP A 216 14.37 -8.56 1.77
N ILE A 217 13.23 -8.78 2.41
CA ILE A 217 11.91 -8.68 1.80
C ILE A 217 11.08 -7.73 2.64
N MET A 218 10.54 -6.69 2.02
CA MET A 218 9.60 -5.75 2.65
C MET A 218 8.24 -5.84 1.98
N VAL A 219 7.24 -6.19 2.77
CA VAL A 219 5.82 -6.07 2.38
C VAL A 219 5.24 -4.90 3.15
N CYS A 220 4.70 -3.90 2.47
CA CYS A 220 4.22 -2.65 3.06
C CYS A 220 2.83 -2.28 2.55
N ARG A 221 2.11 -1.47 3.33
CA ARG A 221 0.76 -1.01 3.00
C ARG A 221 -0.16 -2.15 2.59
N MET A 222 -0.19 -3.18 3.36
CA MET A 222 -1.05 -4.32 3.13
C MET A 222 -2.03 -4.49 4.28
N PRO A 223 -3.31 -4.82 4.02
CA PRO A 223 -4.32 -4.96 5.07
C PRO A 223 -4.17 -6.30 5.79
N PHE A 224 -4.14 -6.25 7.12
CA PHE A 224 -4.04 -7.42 7.97
C PHE A 224 -5.11 -7.43 9.04
N VAL A 225 -5.52 -8.65 9.43
CA VAL A 225 -6.39 -8.95 10.57
C VAL A 225 -5.62 -9.82 11.57
N ASP A 226 -6.06 -9.81 12.83
CA ASP A 226 -5.35 -10.50 13.90
C ASP A 226 -6.05 -11.81 14.33
N VAL A 227 -7.37 -11.87 14.18
CA VAL A 227 -8.20 -12.97 14.71
C VAL A 227 -8.82 -13.81 13.61
N SER A 228 -9.45 -13.19 12.62
CA SER A 228 -10.12 -13.91 11.52
C SER A 228 -9.11 -14.55 10.57
N ASP A 229 -9.55 -15.57 9.85
CA ASP A 229 -8.81 -16.11 8.71
C ASP A 229 -8.69 -15.06 7.58
N ASP A 230 -7.81 -15.36 6.61
CA ASP A 230 -7.73 -14.57 5.36
C ASP A 230 -9.10 -14.50 4.70
N PHE A 231 -9.47 -13.33 4.19
CA PHE A 231 -10.72 -13.17 3.45
C PHE A 231 -10.56 -12.22 2.26
N VAL A 232 -11.49 -12.31 1.33
CA VAL A 232 -11.50 -11.54 0.09
C VAL A 232 -12.38 -10.31 0.25
N VAL A 233 -11.95 -9.21 -0.34
CA VAL A 233 -12.73 -7.98 -0.44
C VAL A 233 -12.79 -7.51 -1.88
N VAL A 234 -13.84 -6.76 -2.21
CA VAL A 234 -13.89 -5.89 -3.39
C VAL A 234 -13.50 -4.48 -2.97
N GLN A 235 -12.62 -3.85 -3.73
CA GLN A 235 -12.31 -2.43 -3.62
C GLN A 235 -12.87 -1.68 -4.82
N ARG A 236 -13.51 -0.52 -4.56
CA ARG A 236 -14.08 0.43 -5.53
C ARG A 236 -13.39 1.79 -5.35
N PRO A 237 -12.22 2.00 -5.98
CA PRO A 237 -11.32 3.11 -5.66
C PRO A 237 -11.63 4.42 -6.41
N GLN A 238 -12.90 4.69 -6.72
CA GLN A 238 -13.33 5.86 -7.51
C GLN A 238 -12.85 7.19 -6.90
N ARG A 239 -12.75 7.26 -5.57
CA ARG A 239 -12.25 8.48 -4.88
C ARG A 239 -10.83 8.89 -5.27
N TYR A 240 -10.02 7.92 -5.76
CA TYR A 240 -8.65 8.16 -6.23
C TYR A 240 -8.58 8.52 -7.71
N GLY A 241 -9.70 8.45 -8.43
CA GLY A 241 -9.79 8.66 -9.88
C GLY A 241 -9.68 7.36 -10.68
N TYR A 242 -9.76 6.20 -10.00
CA TYR A 242 -9.74 4.89 -10.65
C TYR A 242 -11.17 4.43 -10.92
N ASP A 243 -11.59 4.47 -12.19
CA ASP A 243 -12.94 4.07 -12.63
C ASP A 243 -12.97 2.55 -12.89
N THR A 244 -12.77 1.80 -11.82
CA THR A 244 -12.69 0.33 -11.86
C THR A 244 -13.02 -0.24 -10.48
N GLU A 245 -13.11 -1.57 -10.41
CA GLU A 245 -13.12 -2.33 -9.16
C GLU A 245 -12.22 -3.57 -9.31
N TYR A 246 -11.72 -4.05 -8.20
CA TYR A 246 -10.88 -5.25 -8.14
C TYR A 246 -10.99 -5.94 -6.79
N THR A 247 -10.71 -7.25 -6.79
CA THR A 247 -10.66 -8.04 -5.57
C THR A 247 -9.27 -8.02 -4.95
N GLY A 248 -9.22 -8.20 -3.63
CA GLY A 248 -7.98 -8.29 -2.89
C GLY A 248 -8.13 -9.11 -1.61
N TRP A 249 -7.00 -9.58 -1.10
CA TRP A 249 -6.90 -10.31 0.17
C TRP A 249 -6.73 -9.38 1.35
N PHE A 250 -7.42 -9.68 2.44
CA PHE A 250 -7.06 -9.24 3.78
C PHE A 250 -6.51 -10.47 4.50
N LEU A 251 -5.23 -10.41 4.89
CA LEU A 251 -4.51 -11.59 5.40
C LEU A 251 -4.47 -11.62 6.92
N ASN A 252 -4.51 -12.83 7.47
CA ASN A 252 -4.21 -13.04 8.87
C ASN A 252 -2.71 -12.83 9.12
N ARG A 253 -2.39 -11.94 10.06
CA ARG A 253 -1.02 -11.53 10.39
C ARG A 253 -0.13 -12.72 10.80
N ASP A 254 -0.63 -13.55 11.69
CA ASP A 254 0.17 -14.66 12.23
C ASP A 254 0.41 -15.75 11.18
N LYS A 255 -0.57 -16.04 10.35
CA LYS A 255 -0.43 -16.96 9.22
C LYS A 255 0.60 -16.47 8.23
N PHE A 256 0.55 -15.18 7.88
CA PHE A 256 1.51 -14.54 6.97
C PHE A 256 2.94 -14.61 7.54
N VAL A 257 3.15 -14.23 8.80
CA VAL A 257 4.49 -14.26 9.42
C VAL A 257 5.03 -15.68 9.50
N LYS A 258 4.20 -16.65 9.92
CA LYS A 258 4.57 -18.09 9.97
C LYS A 258 4.93 -18.62 8.58
N PHE A 259 4.19 -18.22 7.54
CA PHE A 259 4.51 -18.59 6.17
C PHE A 259 5.92 -18.10 5.77
N MET A 260 6.24 -16.83 6.00
CA MET A 260 7.56 -16.29 5.68
C MET A 260 8.68 -16.97 6.50
N GLN A 261 8.41 -17.29 7.77
CA GLN A 261 9.34 -18.06 8.61
C GLN A 261 9.59 -19.46 8.05
N SER A 262 8.56 -20.15 7.55
CA SER A 262 8.70 -21.45 6.89
C SER A 262 9.53 -21.41 5.61
N ARG A 263 9.66 -20.22 5.01
CA ARG A 263 10.50 -19.96 3.82
C ARG A 263 11.92 -19.50 4.15
N GLY A 264 12.35 -19.61 5.42
CA GLY A 264 13.70 -19.26 5.86
C GLY A 264 13.93 -17.77 6.14
N TYR A 265 12.87 -17.01 6.36
CA TYR A 265 12.95 -15.59 6.72
C TYR A 265 12.51 -15.36 8.16
N ARG A 266 13.24 -14.51 8.90
CA ARG A 266 12.81 -14.03 10.21
C ARG A 266 12.23 -12.62 10.10
N LEU A 267 11.21 -12.34 10.89
CA LEU A 267 10.69 -10.99 11.01
C LEU A 267 11.73 -10.11 11.72
N ASP A 268 12.22 -9.07 11.03
CA ASP A 268 13.16 -8.09 11.58
C ASP A 268 12.42 -6.90 12.22
N ARG A 269 11.37 -6.41 11.54
CA ARG A 269 10.56 -5.29 12.03
C ARG A 269 9.15 -5.33 11.45
N GLU A 270 8.18 -4.97 12.30
CA GLU A 270 6.81 -4.65 11.90
C GLU A 270 6.58 -3.14 11.96
N PHE A 271 5.77 -2.61 11.03
CA PHE A 271 5.44 -1.20 10.92
C PHE A 271 3.94 -1.00 10.92
N LEU A 272 3.47 0.05 11.57
CA LEU A 272 2.07 0.47 11.51
C LEU A 272 1.92 1.53 10.43
N ASN A 273 0.93 1.33 9.57
CA ASN A 273 0.46 2.36 8.65
C ASN A 273 -0.86 2.92 9.18
N ASP A 274 -1.01 4.24 9.13
CA ASP A 274 -2.23 4.91 9.62
C ASP A 274 -3.33 4.88 8.53
N GLU A 275 -3.62 3.67 8.04
CA GLU A 275 -4.71 3.40 7.10
C GLU A 275 -5.63 2.35 7.74
N ARG A 276 -6.91 2.71 7.90
CA ARG A 276 -7.94 1.85 8.50
C ARG A 276 -9.24 1.99 7.73
N PRO A 277 -9.33 1.39 6.54
CA PRO A 277 -10.57 1.44 5.77
C PRO A 277 -11.70 0.77 6.55
N GLN A 278 -12.91 1.31 6.42
CA GLN A 278 -14.10 0.64 6.89
C GLN A 278 -14.53 -0.37 5.84
N VAL A 279 -14.65 -1.63 6.22
CA VAL A 279 -14.97 -2.73 5.31
C VAL A 279 -16.35 -3.27 5.65
N ALA A 280 -17.29 -3.11 4.73
CA ALA A 280 -18.63 -3.65 4.90
C ALA A 280 -18.58 -5.20 4.93
N ASN A 281 -19.42 -5.81 5.74
CA ASN A 281 -19.56 -7.28 5.89
C ASN A 281 -18.27 -8.01 6.32
N ALA A 282 -17.23 -7.30 6.76
CA ALA A 282 -15.97 -7.93 7.17
C ALA A 282 -16.14 -8.71 8.48
N PRO A 283 -15.54 -9.91 8.60
CA PRO A 283 -15.51 -10.66 9.85
C PRO A 283 -14.68 -9.94 10.93
N GLU A 284 -13.71 -9.13 10.50
CA GLU A 284 -12.85 -8.30 11.35
C GLU A 284 -12.44 -7.05 10.60
N GLN A 285 -12.33 -5.90 11.29
CA GLN A 285 -11.79 -4.68 10.68
C GLN A 285 -10.26 -4.74 10.63
N CYS A 286 -9.70 -4.42 9.48
CA CYS A 286 -8.27 -4.51 9.26
C CYS A 286 -7.47 -3.30 9.76
N SER A 287 -6.16 -3.46 9.84
CA SER A 287 -5.19 -2.38 9.88
C SER A 287 -4.13 -2.58 8.80
N TYR A 288 -3.69 -1.50 8.17
CA TYR A 288 -2.58 -1.57 7.23
C TYR A 288 -1.26 -1.64 7.98
N ARG A 289 -0.41 -2.59 7.57
CA ARG A 289 0.89 -2.85 8.22
C ARG A 289 1.99 -3.04 7.19
N GLY A 290 3.23 -2.98 7.68
CA GLY A 290 4.42 -3.35 6.95
C GLY A 290 5.27 -4.36 7.72
N PHE A 291 5.92 -5.28 7.00
CA PHE A 291 6.76 -6.33 7.57
C PHE A 291 8.08 -6.38 6.82
N LEU A 292 9.15 -6.07 7.52
CA LEU A 292 10.51 -6.29 7.03
C LEU A 292 11.01 -7.64 7.50
N PHE A 293 11.29 -8.50 6.54
CA PHE A 293 11.91 -9.79 6.78
C PHE A 293 13.36 -9.78 6.37
N LYS A 294 14.17 -10.51 7.12
CA LYS A 294 15.57 -10.78 6.80
C LYS A 294 15.77 -12.27 6.66
N ARG A 295 16.59 -12.71 5.71
CA ARG A 295 16.96 -14.11 5.55
C ARG A 295 17.64 -14.63 6.83
N ALA A 296 17.27 -15.83 7.28
CA ALA A 296 17.66 -16.32 8.60
C ALA A 296 19.16 -16.65 8.68
N ASP A 297 19.76 -17.04 7.54
CA ASP A 297 21.17 -17.45 7.46
C ASP A 297 22.14 -16.28 7.28
N ASP A 298 21.64 -15.05 7.23
CA ASP A 298 22.37 -13.79 7.16
C ASP A 298 22.31 -13.06 8.52
#